data_7ac14aea2b972fbed4037145d09499b6
#
_entry.id   7ac14aea2b972fbed4037145d09499b6
#
_cell.length_a   1.000
_cell.length_b   1.000
_cell.length_c   1.000
_cell.angle_alpha   90.00
_cell.angle_beta   90.00
_cell.angle_gamma   90.00
#
_symmetry.space_group_name_H-M   'P 1'
#
loop_
_entity.id
_entity.type
_entity.pdbx_description
1 polymer ?
#
loop_
_entity_poly.entity_id
_entity_poly.type
_entity_poly.pdbx_seq_one_letter_code
_entity_poly.pdbx_strand_id
1 'polypeptide(L)'
;LFEYNETNTIMDLVLFKQAMQHVCRITRIISNPGGNAMLVGVGGSGKQSLSRLAGFISGCVIEQLSISSKFSFEDLKEELRRIYLNAGVKGIYTLLIMTDAQIVDDKFLVAINNILASGDVPGLFEKEDQEGISSGLRAPAKSAGIQDTPEHMYAFFIKRVKHFLHLSLCFSPVGDWFRIRARRFPGLINCTMINQFHAWPREALVSVATKFINTLEVEPEILENIAHHMGEVHLSVVTLSERYQETERRYNYVTPKS
;
A
#
# COMPACT_ATOMS: atom_id res chain seq x y z
N LEU A 1 17.67 0.03 -2.29
CA LEU A 1 17.14 0.57 -3.56
C LEU A 1 17.93 0.08 -4.76
N PHE A 2 19.26 0.02 -4.67
CA PHE A 2 20.13 -0.51 -5.72
C PHE A 2 19.73 -1.96 -6.07
N GLU A 3 19.73 -2.87 -5.10
CA GLU A 3 19.32 -4.27 -5.28
C GLU A 3 17.88 -4.41 -5.80
N TYR A 4 16.97 -3.54 -5.35
CA TYR A 4 15.61 -3.50 -5.89
C TYR A 4 15.60 -3.22 -7.39
N ASN A 5 16.38 -2.23 -7.83
CA ASN A 5 16.43 -1.80 -9.22
C ASN A 5 17.16 -2.80 -10.14
N GLU A 6 17.96 -3.71 -9.59
CA GLU A 6 18.58 -4.80 -10.38
C GLU A 6 17.57 -5.89 -10.76
N THR A 7 16.58 -6.14 -9.91
CA THR A 7 15.65 -7.27 -10.06
C THR A 7 14.22 -6.87 -10.41
N ASN A 8 13.88 -5.58 -10.28
CA ASN A 8 12.53 -5.05 -10.51
C ASN A 8 12.55 -3.85 -11.46
N THR A 9 11.36 -3.37 -11.80
CA THR A 9 11.21 -2.12 -12.55
C THR A 9 11.93 -0.99 -11.82
N ILE A 10 12.78 -0.26 -12.52
CA ILE A 10 13.59 0.83 -11.97
C ILE A 10 12.69 1.83 -11.24
N MET A 11 13.02 2.07 -9.99
CA MET A 11 12.35 3.02 -9.12
C MET A 11 13.29 4.18 -8.84
N ASP A 12 13.00 5.34 -9.44
CA ASP A 12 13.79 6.54 -9.23
C ASP A 12 13.30 7.31 -8.00
N LEU A 13 13.79 6.92 -6.82
CA LEU A 13 13.44 7.52 -5.54
C LEU A 13 14.62 8.27 -4.92
N VAL A 14 14.29 9.36 -4.25
CA VAL A 14 15.19 10.03 -3.30
C VAL A 14 14.82 9.59 -1.89
N LEU A 15 15.72 8.90 -1.23
CA LEU A 15 15.51 8.42 0.14
C LEU A 15 15.98 9.48 1.16
N PHE A 16 15.20 10.55 1.29
CA PHE A 16 15.41 11.51 2.38
C PHE A 16 14.94 10.95 3.73
N LYS A 17 15.32 11.58 4.83
CA LYS A 17 15.12 11.07 6.20
C LYS A 17 13.70 10.59 6.49
N GLN A 18 12.68 11.37 6.10
CA GLN A 18 11.29 10.98 6.33
C GLN A 18 10.86 9.79 5.46
N ALA A 19 11.32 9.73 4.20
CA ALA A 19 11.05 8.58 3.34
C ALA A 19 11.63 7.29 3.92
N MET A 20 12.87 7.33 4.43
CA MET A 20 13.47 6.19 5.13
C MET A 20 12.68 5.79 6.39
N GLN A 21 12.22 6.77 7.18
CA GLN A 21 11.38 6.50 8.34
C GLN A 21 10.07 5.80 7.96
N HIS A 22 9.44 6.21 6.86
CA HIS A 22 8.23 5.55 6.36
C HIS A 22 8.51 4.10 5.92
N VAL A 23 9.60 3.86 5.18
CA VAL A 23 10.01 2.50 4.81
C VAL A 23 10.20 1.65 6.05
N CYS A 24 10.98 2.11 7.05
CA CYS A 24 11.20 1.37 8.30
C CYS A 24 9.89 1.07 9.06
N ARG A 25 8.95 2.03 9.09
CA ARG A 25 7.64 1.80 9.72
C ARG A 25 6.83 0.75 8.98
N ILE A 26 6.75 0.84 7.65
CA ILE A 26 6.01 -0.13 6.84
C ILE A 26 6.62 -1.52 6.98
N THR A 27 7.96 -1.64 6.83
CA THR A 27 8.67 -2.91 7.03
C THR A 27 8.35 -3.52 8.39
N ARG A 28 8.40 -2.74 9.47
CA ARG A 28 8.08 -3.21 10.82
C ARG A 28 6.63 -3.69 10.95
N ILE A 29 5.69 -3.02 10.29
CA ILE A 29 4.27 -3.42 10.29
C ILE A 29 4.10 -4.77 9.60
N ILE A 30 4.62 -4.92 8.37
CA ILE A 30 4.42 -6.13 7.57
C ILE A 30 5.29 -7.31 8.03
N SER A 31 6.31 -7.08 8.85
CA SER A 31 7.08 -8.15 9.48
C SER A 31 6.34 -8.84 10.63
N ASN A 32 5.22 -8.25 11.10
CA ASN A 32 4.41 -8.88 12.13
C ASN A 32 3.26 -9.67 11.50
N PRO A 33 2.95 -10.88 12.02
CA PRO A 33 1.81 -11.66 11.56
C PRO A 33 0.51 -10.86 11.64
N GLY A 34 -0.24 -10.79 10.54
CA GLY A 34 -1.47 -10.00 10.46
C GLY A 34 -1.27 -8.49 10.44
N GLY A 35 -0.02 -8.02 10.35
CA GLY A 35 0.30 -6.58 10.24
C GLY A 35 -0.14 -6.01 8.90
N ASN A 36 -1.01 -5.00 8.92
CA ASN A 36 -1.49 -4.29 7.74
C ASN A 36 -1.26 -2.79 7.91
N ALA A 37 -0.87 -2.13 6.84
CA ALA A 37 -0.57 -0.70 6.83
C ALA A 37 -1.66 0.11 6.13
N MET A 38 -2.01 1.26 6.69
CA MET A 38 -2.80 2.28 6.01
C MET A 38 -1.95 3.54 5.87
N LEU A 39 -1.62 3.90 4.64
CA LEU A 39 -0.80 5.05 4.31
C LEU A 39 -1.72 6.19 3.87
N VAL A 40 -1.78 7.24 4.65
CA VAL A 40 -2.67 8.38 4.41
C VAL A 40 -1.85 9.60 4.04
N GLY A 41 -2.09 10.18 2.87
CA GLY A 41 -1.37 11.37 2.40
C GLY A 41 -1.79 11.78 1.00
N VAL A 42 -1.43 12.98 0.58
CA VAL A 42 -1.75 13.52 -0.74
C VAL A 42 -1.17 12.67 -1.88
N GLY A 43 -1.69 12.83 -3.09
CA GLY A 43 -1.14 12.20 -4.29
C GLY A 43 0.35 12.53 -4.46
N GLY A 44 1.14 11.64 -5.07
CA GLY A 44 2.56 11.89 -5.32
C GLY A 44 3.49 11.87 -4.08
N SER A 45 2.99 11.62 -2.87
CA SER A 45 3.80 11.57 -1.65
C SER A 45 4.67 10.31 -1.49
N GLY A 46 4.68 9.40 -2.46
CA GLY A 46 5.54 8.23 -2.47
C GLY A 46 4.96 6.99 -1.78
N LYS A 47 3.70 6.98 -1.33
CA LYS A 47 3.08 5.87 -0.60
C LYS A 47 3.27 4.51 -1.26
N GLN A 48 2.93 4.40 -2.55
CA GLN A 48 3.05 3.13 -3.29
C GLN A 48 4.51 2.70 -3.46
N SER A 49 5.38 3.63 -3.85
CA SER A 49 6.80 3.35 -4.08
C SER A 49 7.50 2.88 -2.79
N LEU A 50 7.23 3.57 -1.67
CA LEU A 50 7.79 3.17 -0.38
C LEU A 50 7.19 1.86 0.15
N SER A 51 5.92 1.55 -0.15
CA SER A 51 5.33 0.25 0.14
C SER A 51 6.00 -0.88 -0.64
N ARG A 52 6.26 -0.67 -1.94
CA ARG A 52 6.97 -1.66 -2.77
C ARG A 52 8.38 -1.90 -2.25
N LEU A 53 9.10 -0.83 -1.93
CA LEU A 53 10.45 -0.95 -1.37
C LEU A 53 10.44 -1.68 -0.02
N ALA A 54 9.49 -1.37 0.86
CA ALA A 54 9.35 -2.04 2.14
C ALA A 54 8.98 -3.52 1.99
N GLY A 55 8.09 -3.86 1.04
CA GLY A 55 7.73 -5.23 0.71
C GLY A 55 8.93 -6.03 0.19
N PHE A 56 9.72 -5.44 -0.69
CA PHE A 56 10.96 -6.05 -1.19
C PHE A 56 11.95 -6.33 -0.05
N ILE A 57 12.21 -5.35 0.83
CA ILE A 57 13.09 -5.51 1.99
C ILE A 57 12.60 -6.63 2.92
N SER A 58 11.28 -6.82 3.03
CA SER A 58 10.67 -7.88 3.86
C SER A 58 10.57 -9.23 3.14
N GLY A 59 11.05 -9.37 1.91
CA GLY A 59 10.95 -10.60 1.12
C GLY A 59 9.53 -10.96 0.69
N CYS A 60 8.62 -9.98 0.62
CA CYS A 60 7.26 -10.19 0.17
C CYS A 60 7.16 -10.16 -1.36
N VAL A 61 6.34 -11.03 -1.91
CA VAL A 61 5.84 -10.89 -3.29
C VAL A 61 4.85 -9.73 -3.31
N ILE A 62 5.08 -8.79 -4.21
CA ILE A 62 4.26 -7.58 -4.31
C ILE A 62 3.16 -7.79 -5.32
N GLU A 63 1.92 -7.67 -4.88
CA GLU A 63 0.72 -7.76 -5.70
C GLU A 63 0.04 -6.39 -5.77
N GLN A 64 -0.37 -6.01 -6.96
CA GLN A 64 -1.15 -4.80 -7.19
C GLN A 64 -2.18 -5.09 -8.28
N LEU A 65 -3.45 -4.81 -7.98
CA LEU A 65 -4.53 -5.04 -8.91
C LEU A 65 -4.48 -4.07 -10.09
N SER A 66 -4.56 -4.60 -11.31
CA SER A 66 -4.70 -3.81 -12.52
C SER A 66 -6.17 -3.63 -12.83
N ILE A 67 -6.72 -2.48 -12.46
CA ILE A 67 -8.15 -2.18 -12.63
C ILE A 67 -8.38 -1.50 -13.97
N SER A 68 -9.11 -2.18 -14.86
CA SER A 68 -9.65 -1.62 -16.09
C SER A 68 -11.07 -1.11 -15.87
N SER A 69 -11.61 -0.35 -16.84
CA SER A 69 -13.00 0.13 -16.80
C SER A 69 -14.06 -0.99 -16.75
N LYS A 70 -13.67 -2.22 -17.10
CA LYS A 70 -14.54 -3.41 -17.08
C LYS A 70 -14.31 -4.32 -15.88
N PHE A 71 -13.38 -3.95 -14.98
CA PHE A 71 -13.02 -4.77 -13.82
C PHE A 71 -14.19 -4.88 -12.85
N SER A 72 -14.72 -6.06 -12.70
CA SER A 72 -15.90 -6.38 -11.91
C SER A 72 -15.51 -6.88 -10.50
N PHE A 73 -16.51 -7.06 -9.64
CA PHE A 73 -16.31 -7.67 -8.34
C PHE A 73 -15.92 -9.16 -8.42
N GLU A 74 -16.36 -9.86 -9.48
CA GLU A 74 -15.95 -11.26 -9.69
C GLU A 74 -14.47 -11.35 -10.09
N ASP A 75 -13.98 -10.42 -10.92
CA ASP A 75 -12.55 -10.34 -11.24
C ASP A 75 -11.70 -10.10 -9.98
N LEU A 76 -12.20 -9.26 -9.06
CA LEU A 76 -11.55 -9.07 -7.76
C LEU A 76 -11.51 -10.38 -6.97
N LYS A 77 -12.59 -11.15 -6.95
CA LYS A 77 -12.61 -12.43 -6.24
C LYS A 77 -11.60 -13.42 -6.84
N GLU A 78 -11.49 -13.48 -8.16
CA GLU A 78 -10.51 -14.36 -8.82
C GLU A 78 -9.07 -14.02 -8.43
N GLU A 79 -8.73 -12.72 -8.46
CA GLU A 79 -7.40 -12.27 -8.01
C GLU A 79 -7.18 -12.56 -6.52
N LEU A 80 -8.18 -12.33 -5.68
CA LEU A 80 -8.10 -12.66 -4.26
C LEU A 80 -7.94 -14.17 -4.03
N ARG A 81 -8.64 -15.04 -4.78
CA ARG A 81 -8.45 -16.50 -4.70
C ARG A 81 -6.99 -16.88 -4.97
N ARG A 82 -6.41 -16.33 -6.02
CA ARG A 82 -5.00 -16.55 -6.40
C ARG A 82 -4.05 -16.13 -5.27
N ILE A 83 -4.25 -14.94 -4.72
CA ILE A 83 -3.44 -14.37 -3.62
C ILE A 83 -3.59 -15.24 -2.36
N TYR A 84 -4.81 -15.64 -2.01
CA TYR A 84 -5.10 -16.48 -0.84
C TYR A 84 -4.45 -17.86 -0.93
N LEU A 85 -4.47 -18.49 -2.11
CA LEU A 85 -3.81 -19.78 -2.33
C LEU A 85 -2.28 -19.66 -2.21
N ASN A 86 -1.70 -18.59 -2.74
CA ASN A 86 -0.27 -18.34 -2.60
C ASN A 86 0.12 -18.11 -1.13
N ALA A 87 -0.61 -17.29 -0.40
CA ALA A 87 -0.32 -17.01 1.01
C ALA A 87 -0.68 -18.20 1.91
N GLY A 88 -1.91 -18.72 1.82
CA GLY A 88 -2.44 -19.72 2.75
C GLY A 88 -1.92 -21.13 2.51
N VAL A 89 -1.85 -21.59 1.25
CA VAL A 89 -1.41 -22.96 0.92
C VAL A 89 0.10 -22.98 0.75
N LYS A 90 0.67 -22.15 -0.12
CA LYS A 90 2.10 -22.16 -0.42
C LYS A 90 2.96 -21.50 0.66
N GLY A 91 2.37 -20.65 1.51
CA GLY A 91 3.09 -19.93 2.57
C GLY A 91 4.01 -18.83 2.03
N ILE A 92 3.61 -18.18 0.94
CA ILE A 92 4.38 -17.11 0.32
C ILE A 92 3.98 -15.79 0.98
N TYR A 93 4.95 -15.08 1.55
CA TYR A 93 4.73 -13.72 2.06
C TYR A 93 4.32 -12.79 0.91
N THR A 94 3.15 -12.22 1.01
CA THR A 94 2.53 -11.41 -0.03
C THR A 94 2.11 -10.05 0.51
N LEU A 95 2.48 -8.98 -0.18
CA LEU A 95 2.02 -7.63 0.11
C LEU A 95 1.07 -7.16 -0.99
N LEU A 96 -0.22 -7.07 -0.68
CA LEU A 96 -1.22 -6.49 -1.57
C LEU A 96 -1.27 -4.97 -1.38
N ILE A 97 -0.88 -4.22 -2.40
CA ILE A 97 -0.93 -2.76 -2.41
C ILE A 97 -2.21 -2.32 -3.12
N MET A 98 -3.02 -1.52 -2.42
CA MET A 98 -4.24 -0.95 -2.97
C MET A 98 -4.31 0.56 -2.79
N THR A 99 -4.87 1.23 -3.78
CA THR A 99 -5.08 2.69 -3.77
C THR A 99 -6.56 3.02 -3.79
N ASP A 100 -6.91 4.24 -3.40
CA ASP A 100 -8.26 4.79 -3.50
C ASP A 100 -8.81 4.76 -4.93
N ALA A 101 -7.97 4.99 -5.94
CA ALA A 101 -8.36 4.93 -7.36
C ALA A 101 -8.76 3.51 -7.82
N GLN A 102 -8.33 2.47 -7.11
CA GLN A 102 -8.66 1.08 -7.41
C GLN A 102 -9.99 0.63 -6.80
N ILE A 103 -10.61 1.46 -5.98
CA ILE A 103 -11.89 1.15 -5.32
C ILE A 103 -13.03 1.73 -6.16
N VAL A 104 -13.45 0.95 -7.16
CA VAL A 104 -14.51 1.34 -8.09
C VAL A 104 -15.90 1.25 -7.44
N ASP A 105 -16.13 0.25 -6.58
CA ASP A 105 -17.39 -0.01 -5.88
C ASP A 105 -17.13 -0.22 -4.37
N ASP A 106 -18.10 0.14 -3.55
CA ASP A 106 -18.08 -0.13 -2.09
C ASP A 106 -18.02 -1.63 -1.78
N LYS A 107 -18.43 -2.52 -2.69
CA LYS A 107 -18.25 -3.98 -2.56
C LYS A 107 -16.78 -4.38 -2.40
N PHE A 108 -15.86 -3.64 -3.03
CA PHE A 108 -14.42 -3.87 -2.88
C PHE A 108 -13.99 -3.60 -1.44
N LEU A 109 -14.53 -2.55 -0.83
CA LEU A 109 -14.26 -2.23 0.57
C LEU A 109 -14.86 -3.25 1.55
N VAL A 110 -16.00 -3.86 1.20
CA VAL A 110 -16.55 -4.99 1.98
C VAL A 110 -15.55 -6.15 2.00
N ALA A 111 -15.02 -6.54 0.85
CA ALA A 111 -14.02 -7.61 0.77
C ALA A 111 -12.75 -7.26 1.56
N ILE A 112 -12.21 -6.04 1.37
CA ILE A 112 -11.02 -5.57 2.11
C ILE A 112 -11.28 -5.54 3.62
N ASN A 113 -12.42 -5.02 4.05
CA ASN A 113 -12.79 -5.00 5.47
C ASN A 113 -12.86 -6.41 6.07
N ASN A 114 -13.38 -7.38 5.33
CA ASN A 114 -13.43 -8.77 5.76
C ASN A 114 -12.03 -9.41 5.82
N ILE A 115 -11.18 -9.16 4.83
CA ILE A 115 -9.76 -9.58 4.87
C ILE A 115 -9.08 -9.06 6.12
N LEU A 116 -9.25 -7.79 6.42
CA LEU A 116 -8.62 -7.13 7.57
C LEU A 116 -9.16 -7.64 8.91
N ALA A 117 -10.48 -7.77 9.03
CA ALA A 117 -11.14 -8.13 10.29
C ALA A 117 -11.03 -9.63 10.60
N SER A 118 -11.55 -10.47 9.73
CA SER A 118 -11.62 -11.91 9.93
C SER A 118 -10.54 -12.70 9.20
N GLY A 119 -10.00 -12.14 8.08
CA GLY A 119 -9.17 -12.86 7.13
C GLY A 119 -9.98 -13.73 6.16
N ASP A 120 -11.28 -13.85 6.38
CA ASP A 120 -12.17 -14.64 5.55
C ASP A 120 -13.09 -13.73 4.72
N VAL A 121 -13.21 -14.02 3.44
CA VAL A 121 -14.11 -13.32 2.52
C VAL A 121 -15.25 -14.25 2.18
N PRO A 122 -16.49 -13.97 2.62
CA PRO A 122 -17.63 -14.83 2.37
C PRO A 122 -17.87 -15.08 0.88
N GLY A 123 -18.02 -16.36 0.51
CA GLY A 123 -18.24 -16.75 -0.88
C GLY A 123 -17.02 -16.59 -1.80
N LEU A 124 -15.81 -16.55 -1.22
CA LEU A 124 -14.57 -16.57 -1.98
C LEU A 124 -14.23 -17.99 -2.45
N PHE A 125 -14.42 -18.98 -1.59
CA PHE A 125 -14.17 -20.40 -1.86
C PHE A 125 -15.46 -21.22 -1.69
N GLU A 126 -15.80 -22.02 -2.68
CA GLU A 126 -16.87 -23.00 -2.59
C GLU A 126 -16.41 -24.25 -1.84
N LYS A 127 -17.32 -25.17 -1.51
CA LYS A 127 -16.98 -26.38 -0.75
C LYS A 127 -15.94 -27.25 -1.45
N GLU A 128 -16.04 -27.37 -2.75
CA GLU A 128 -15.07 -28.12 -3.58
C GLU A 128 -13.66 -27.51 -3.51
N ASP A 129 -13.57 -26.18 -3.57
CA ASP A 129 -12.31 -25.44 -3.39
C ASP A 129 -11.70 -25.69 -2.00
N GLN A 130 -12.55 -25.70 -0.96
CA GLN A 130 -12.11 -25.94 0.42
C GLN A 130 -11.55 -27.35 0.62
N GLU A 131 -12.06 -28.35 -0.08
CA GLU A 131 -11.50 -29.70 -0.09
C GLU A 131 -10.12 -29.74 -0.75
N GLY A 132 -9.94 -29.03 -1.86
CA GLY A 132 -8.66 -28.85 -2.53
C GLY A 132 -7.63 -28.17 -1.63
N ILE A 133 -8.02 -27.08 -0.95
CA ILE A 133 -7.19 -26.36 0.02
C ILE A 133 -6.78 -27.27 1.17
N SER A 134 -7.74 -28.03 1.74
CA SER A 134 -7.49 -28.97 2.84
C SER A 134 -6.48 -30.03 2.44
N SER A 135 -6.61 -30.59 1.23
CA SER A 135 -5.65 -31.56 0.69
C SER A 135 -4.23 -30.99 0.62
N GLY A 136 -4.08 -29.76 0.13
CA GLY A 136 -2.78 -29.07 0.05
C GLY A 136 -2.16 -28.72 1.41
N LEU A 137 -2.98 -28.64 2.46
CA LEU A 137 -2.53 -28.26 3.79
C LEU A 137 -2.34 -29.43 4.78
N ARG A 138 -2.62 -30.67 4.40
CA ARG A 138 -2.48 -31.84 5.32
C ARG A 138 -1.11 -31.96 5.97
N ALA A 139 -0.03 -31.79 5.20
CA ALA A 139 1.32 -31.90 5.73
C ALA A 139 1.64 -30.81 6.77
N PRO A 140 1.48 -29.49 6.48
CA PRO A 140 1.70 -28.46 7.49
C PRO A 140 0.69 -28.50 8.66
N ALA A 141 -0.55 -28.91 8.43
CA ALA A 141 -1.54 -29.06 9.50
C ALA A 141 -1.16 -30.17 10.47
N LYS A 142 -0.72 -31.31 9.96
CA LYS A 142 -0.20 -32.43 10.77
C LYS A 142 0.98 -32.00 11.63
N SER A 143 1.92 -31.26 11.06
CA SER A 143 3.08 -30.71 11.79
C SER A 143 2.67 -29.72 12.87
N ALA A 144 1.56 -29.00 12.67
CA ALA A 144 1.00 -28.06 13.64
C ALA A 144 0.04 -28.70 14.66
N GLY A 145 -0.20 -30.02 14.59
CA GLY A 145 -1.10 -30.75 15.48
C GLY A 145 -2.59 -30.43 15.25
N ILE A 146 -2.96 -29.98 14.05
CA ILE A 146 -4.34 -29.64 13.71
C ILE A 146 -5.11 -30.91 13.31
N GLN A 147 -6.35 -31.03 13.79
CA GLN A 147 -7.25 -32.14 13.44
C GLN A 147 -7.64 -32.07 11.95
N ASP A 148 -7.62 -33.21 11.27
CA ASP A 148 -8.01 -33.31 9.85
C ASP A 148 -9.54 -33.35 9.68
N THR A 149 -10.20 -32.24 10.11
CA THR A 149 -11.62 -32.01 9.84
C THR A 149 -11.77 -30.77 8.96
N PRO A 150 -12.79 -30.70 8.09
CA PRO A 150 -12.95 -29.59 7.16
C PRO A 150 -12.92 -28.21 7.84
N GLU A 151 -13.58 -28.12 8.99
CA GLU A 151 -13.67 -26.86 9.77
C GLU A 151 -12.32 -26.43 10.34
N HIS A 152 -11.56 -27.34 10.96
CA HIS A 152 -10.23 -27.03 11.51
C HIS A 152 -9.21 -26.75 10.41
N MET A 153 -9.30 -27.46 9.30
CA MET A 153 -8.43 -27.23 8.14
C MET A 153 -8.68 -25.87 7.51
N TYR A 154 -9.94 -25.46 7.35
CA TYR A 154 -10.28 -24.14 6.83
C TYR A 154 -9.87 -23.03 7.80
N ALA A 155 -10.12 -23.19 9.09
CA ALA A 155 -9.65 -22.25 10.11
C ALA A 155 -8.11 -22.11 10.12
N PHE A 156 -7.40 -23.21 9.94
CA PHE A 156 -5.94 -23.22 9.79
C PHE A 156 -5.49 -22.49 8.52
N PHE A 157 -6.18 -22.70 7.41
CA PHE A 157 -5.94 -21.95 6.16
C PHE A 157 -6.07 -20.45 6.37
N ILE A 158 -7.17 -19.99 6.97
CA ILE A 158 -7.39 -18.55 7.24
C ILE A 158 -6.33 -18.00 8.19
N LYS A 159 -5.92 -18.77 9.20
CA LYS A 159 -4.80 -18.37 10.08
C LYS A 159 -3.51 -18.20 9.31
N ARG A 160 -3.21 -19.07 8.34
CA ARG A 160 -2.04 -18.95 7.47
C ARG A 160 -2.16 -17.76 6.54
N VAL A 161 -3.33 -17.53 5.93
CA VAL A 161 -3.57 -16.32 5.12
C VAL A 161 -3.26 -15.07 5.93
N LYS A 162 -3.78 -14.94 7.14
CA LYS A 162 -3.48 -13.80 8.03
C LYS A 162 -1.99 -13.66 8.37
N HIS A 163 -1.25 -14.76 8.38
CA HIS A 163 0.18 -14.75 8.68
C HIS A 163 1.01 -14.29 7.49
N PHE A 164 0.66 -14.69 6.28
CA PHE A 164 1.46 -14.49 5.06
C PHE A 164 0.96 -13.38 4.14
N LEU A 165 -0.29 -12.93 4.31
CA LEU A 165 -0.87 -11.86 3.50
C LEU A 165 -0.93 -10.56 4.31
N HIS A 166 -0.31 -9.54 3.77
CA HIS A 166 -0.30 -8.19 4.31
C HIS A 166 -0.94 -7.22 3.31
N LEU A 167 -1.66 -6.23 3.82
CA LEU A 167 -2.24 -5.17 3.00
C LEU A 167 -1.52 -3.84 3.26
N SER A 168 -1.26 -3.10 2.18
CA SER A 168 -0.83 -1.70 2.23
C SER A 168 -1.86 -0.84 1.49
N LEU A 169 -2.71 -0.16 2.25
CA LEU A 169 -3.76 0.70 1.73
C LEU A 169 -3.24 2.13 1.58
N CYS A 170 -3.11 2.61 0.34
CA CYS A 170 -2.57 3.92 0.00
C CYS A 170 -3.71 4.89 -0.30
N PHE A 171 -4.21 5.62 0.70
CA PHE A 171 -5.37 6.48 0.58
C PHE A 171 -5.02 7.97 0.65
N SER A 172 -5.82 8.78 -0.04
CA SER A 172 -5.75 10.22 0.04
C SER A 172 -6.73 10.74 1.12
N PRO A 173 -6.33 11.69 1.97
CA PRO A 173 -7.23 12.31 2.94
C PRO A 173 -8.14 13.37 2.31
N VAL A 174 -8.03 13.60 1.01
CA VAL A 174 -8.70 14.66 0.28
C VAL A 174 -10.20 14.37 0.14
N GLY A 175 -11.03 15.34 0.54
CA GLY A 175 -12.49 15.23 0.49
C GLY A 175 -13.10 14.36 1.59
N ASP A 176 -14.43 14.18 1.53
CA ASP A 176 -15.17 13.40 2.52
C ASP A 176 -15.16 11.90 2.29
N TRP A 177 -14.64 11.47 1.14
CA TRP A 177 -14.60 10.09 0.71
C TRP A 177 -14.00 9.15 1.76
N PHE A 178 -12.82 9.53 2.28
CA PHE A 178 -12.11 8.75 3.29
C PHE A 178 -12.89 8.67 4.61
N ARG A 179 -13.44 9.82 5.08
CA ARG A 179 -14.19 9.90 6.34
C ARG A 179 -15.46 9.07 6.32
N ILE A 180 -16.20 9.11 5.21
CA ILE A 180 -17.46 8.35 5.05
C ILE A 180 -17.15 6.86 5.08
N ARG A 181 -16.14 6.42 4.32
CA ARG A 181 -15.80 5.00 4.21
C ARG A 181 -15.15 4.45 5.47
N ALA A 182 -14.34 5.21 6.16
CA ALA A 182 -13.76 4.83 7.45
C ALA A 182 -14.84 4.53 8.50
N ARG A 183 -15.97 5.25 8.48
CA ARG A 183 -17.10 4.98 9.37
C ARG A 183 -17.90 3.75 8.96
N ARG A 184 -18.06 3.49 7.66
CA ARG A 184 -18.81 2.34 7.14
C ARG A 184 -18.03 1.03 7.24
N PHE A 185 -16.71 1.08 7.18
CA PHE A 185 -15.80 -0.07 7.16
C PHE A 185 -14.76 0.05 8.27
N PRO A 186 -15.16 -0.25 9.52
CA PRO A 186 -14.29 -0.04 10.69
C PRO A 186 -13.01 -0.88 10.67
N GLY A 187 -12.99 -2.01 9.98
CA GLY A 187 -11.77 -2.82 9.81
C GLY A 187 -10.63 -2.06 9.13
N LEU A 188 -10.95 -1.10 8.25
CA LEU A 188 -9.94 -0.25 7.62
C LEU A 188 -9.10 0.53 8.64
N ILE A 189 -9.73 0.98 9.72
CA ILE A 189 -9.07 1.76 10.78
C ILE A 189 -8.56 0.85 11.90
N ASN A 190 -9.40 -0.07 12.39
CA ASN A 190 -9.11 -0.83 13.59
C ASN A 190 -8.10 -1.98 13.35
N CYS A 191 -8.00 -2.46 12.11
CA CYS A 191 -7.15 -3.60 11.75
C CYS A 191 -5.91 -3.19 10.94
N THR A 192 -5.59 -1.89 10.87
CA THR A 192 -4.40 -1.36 10.19
C THR A 192 -3.62 -0.42 11.07
N MET A 193 -2.31 -0.35 10.83
CA MET A 193 -1.45 0.68 11.43
C MET A 193 -1.40 1.89 10.50
N ILE A 194 -1.91 3.03 10.99
CA ILE A 194 -1.98 4.26 10.20
C ILE A 194 -0.61 4.92 10.18
N ASN A 195 -0.09 5.14 8.97
CA ASN A 195 1.13 5.89 8.72
C ASN A 195 0.80 7.13 7.90
N GLN A 196 0.84 8.29 8.53
CA GLN A 196 0.48 9.55 7.91
C GLN A 196 1.67 10.16 7.18
N PHE A 197 1.47 10.48 5.92
CA PHE A 197 2.41 11.18 5.06
C PHE A 197 2.09 12.67 5.07
N HIS A 198 2.92 13.42 5.75
CA HIS A 198 2.83 14.88 5.80
C HIS A 198 3.43 15.51 4.53
N ALA A 199 3.19 16.81 4.36
CA ALA A 199 3.87 17.59 3.34
C ALA A 199 5.41 17.44 3.47
N TRP A 200 6.11 17.46 2.35
CA TRP A 200 7.56 17.34 2.36
C TRP A 200 8.19 18.60 2.93
N PRO A 201 9.18 18.45 3.84
CA PRO A 201 9.93 19.59 4.33
C PRO A 201 10.80 20.18 3.21
N ARG A 202 11.21 21.44 3.37
CA ARG A 202 12.07 22.15 2.42
C ARG A 202 13.31 21.34 2.03
N GLU A 203 13.97 20.73 3.00
CA GLU A 203 15.16 19.91 2.77
C GLU A 203 14.90 18.72 1.82
N ALA A 204 13.73 18.09 1.94
CA ALA A 204 13.33 16.99 1.06
C ALA A 204 13.07 17.48 -0.37
N LEU A 205 12.40 18.63 -0.52
CA LEU A 205 12.15 19.25 -1.82
C LEU A 205 13.47 19.59 -2.53
N VAL A 206 14.41 20.21 -1.81
CA VAL A 206 15.74 20.54 -2.33
C VAL A 206 16.51 19.28 -2.70
N SER A 207 16.51 18.24 -1.84
CA SER A 207 17.22 16.98 -2.13
C SER A 207 16.69 16.29 -3.39
N VAL A 208 15.37 16.32 -3.59
CA VAL A 208 14.73 15.76 -4.79
C VAL A 208 15.07 16.60 -6.02
N ALA A 209 14.98 17.93 -5.93
CA ALA A 209 15.35 18.84 -7.00
C ALA A 209 16.81 18.62 -7.41
N THR A 210 17.75 18.60 -6.46
CA THR A 210 19.17 18.35 -6.72
C THR A 210 19.39 17.06 -7.50
N LYS A 211 18.72 15.97 -7.14
CA LYS A 211 18.86 14.70 -7.86
C LYS A 211 18.45 14.83 -9.33
N PHE A 212 17.32 15.49 -9.60
CA PHE A 212 16.83 15.60 -10.98
C PHE A 212 17.64 16.56 -11.84
N ILE A 213 18.20 17.64 -11.26
CA ILE A 213 18.99 18.62 -12.02
C ILE A 213 20.46 18.23 -12.16
N ASN A 214 20.97 17.24 -11.41
CA ASN A 214 22.35 16.78 -11.50
C ASN A 214 22.75 16.23 -12.89
N THR A 215 21.78 16.00 -13.76
CA THR A 215 22.00 15.62 -15.17
C THR A 215 22.33 16.83 -16.06
N LEU A 216 22.17 18.05 -15.55
CA LEU A 216 22.47 19.28 -16.30
C LEU A 216 23.96 19.60 -16.21
N GLU A 217 24.56 19.93 -17.34
CA GLU A 217 25.96 20.36 -17.45
C GLU A 217 26.09 21.85 -17.08
N VAL A 218 25.98 22.16 -15.78
CA VAL A 218 26.05 23.53 -15.23
C VAL A 218 26.96 23.50 -13.99
N GLU A 219 27.54 24.65 -13.66
CA GLU A 219 28.40 24.78 -12.48
C GLU A 219 27.66 24.36 -11.20
N PRO A 220 28.35 23.65 -10.26
CA PRO A 220 27.73 23.11 -9.03
C PRO A 220 27.01 24.15 -8.16
N GLU A 221 27.55 25.37 -8.08
CA GLU A 221 26.96 26.48 -7.31
C GLU A 221 25.62 26.92 -7.92
N ILE A 222 25.54 26.96 -9.24
CA ILE A 222 24.31 27.29 -9.96
C ILE A 222 23.26 26.19 -9.76
N LEU A 223 23.68 24.92 -9.84
CA LEU A 223 22.77 23.78 -9.58
C LEU A 223 22.17 23.84 -8.18
N GLU A 224 22.99 24.14 -7.17
CA GLU A 224 22.50 24.27 -5.79
C GLU A 224 21.46 25.40 -5.65
N ASN A 225 21.75 26.56 -6.25
CA ASN A 225 20.83 27.69 -6.25
C ASN A 225 19.51 27.36 -6.98
N ILE A 226 19.56 26.65 -8.10
CA ILE A 226 18.36 26.18 -8.83
C ILE A 226 17.56 25.23 -7.94
N ALA A 227 18.19 24.26 -7.28
CA ALA A 227 17.49 23.32 -6.39
C ALA A 227 16.78 24.03 -5.24
N HIS A 228 17.46 25.00 -4.63
CA HIS A 228 16.85 25.82 -3.58
C HIS A 228 15.68 26.64 -4.11
N HIS A 229 15.82 27.26 -5.28
CA HIS A 229 14.75 28.03 -5.92
C HIS A 229 13.53 27.16 -6.25
N MET A 230 13.72 25.95 -6.75
CA MET A 230 12.63 24.99 -7.00
C MET A 230 11.88 24.65 -5.71
N GLY A 231 12.58 24.45 -4.61
CA GLY A 231 11.96 24.22 -3.29
C GLY A 231 11.11 25.43 -2.83
N GLU A 232 11.62 26.65 -2.99
CA GLU A 232 10.90 27.89 -2.64
C GLU A 232 9.66 28.10 -3.54
N VAL A 233 9.77 27.83 -4.84
CA VAL A 233 8.61 27.90 -5.76
C VAL A 233 7.53 26.97 -5.31
N HIS A 234 7.87 25.70 -4.96
CA HIS A 234 6.90 24.72 -4.47
C HIS A 234 6.18 25.23 -3.20
N LEU A 235 6.92 25.73 -2.22
CA LEU A 235 6.36 26.26 -0.96
C LEU A 235 5.49 27.50 -1.20
N SER A 236 5.89 28.38 -2.12
CA SER A 236 5.10 29.56 -2.48
C SER A 236 3.76 29.18 -3.11
N VAL A 237 3.75 28.14 -3.98
CA VAL A 237 2.52 27.63 -4.59
C VAL A 237 1.59 27.02 -3.55
N VAL A 238 2.14 26.32 -2.53
CA VAL A 238 1.33 25.83 -1.40
C VAL A 238 0.63 26.99 -0.68
N THR A 239 1.38 28.04 -0.33
CA THR A 239 0.82 29.24 0.34
C THR A 239 -0.22 29.95 -0.53
N LEU A 240 0.03 30.08 -1.84
CA LEU A 240 -0.92 30.66 -2.78
C LEU A 240 -2.19 29.80 -2.92
N SER A 241 -2.07 28.48 -2.86
CA SER A 241 -3.22 27.57 -2.89
C SER A 241 -4.11 27.70 -1.66
N GLU A 242 -3.52 27.93 -0.48
CA GLU A 242 -4.27 28.23 0.74
C GLU A 242 -5.04 29.56 0.62
N ARG A 243 -4.38 30.62 0.13
CA ARG A 243 -5.04 31.91 -0.13
C ARG A 243 -6.14 31.79 -1.17
N TYR A 244 -5.93 31.02 -2.23
CA TYR A 244 -6.94 30.76 -3.25
C TYR A 244 -8.17 30.04 -2.67
N GLN A 245 -7.96 29.10 -1.76
CA GLN A 245 -9.05 28.45 -1.05
C GLN A 245 -9.85 29.44 -0.19
N GLU A 246 -9.18 30.36 0.51
CA GLU A 246 -9.84 31.38 1.35
C GLU A 246 -10.68 32.34 0.52
N THR A 247 -10.18 32.77 -0.64
CA THR A 247 -10.83 33.77 -1.51
C THR A 247 -11.90 33.15 -2.41
N GLU A 248 -11.56 32.08 -3.10
CA GLU A 248 -12.41 31.50 -4.15
C GLU A 248 -13.23 30.28 -3.66
N ARG A 249 -12.99 29.83 -2.41
CA ARG A 249 -13.63 28.61 -1.84
C ARG A 249 -13.40 27.34 -2.66
N ARG A 250 -12.31 27.30 -3.42
CA ARG A 250 -11.90 26.16 -4.25
C ARG A 250 -10.58 25.60 -3.76
N TYR A 251 -10.48 24.27 -3.73
CA TYR A 251 -9.25 23.59 -3.36
C TYR A 251 -8.36 23.40 -4.59
N ASN A 252 -7.10 23.79 -4.46
CA ASN A 252 -6.02 23.40 -5.37
C ASN A 252 -5.02 22.57 -4.58
N TYR A 253 -4.83 21.30 -4.98
CA TYR A 253 -3.94 20.38 -4.28
C TYR A 253 -2.58 20.39 -4.95
N VAL A 254 -1.59 20.89 -4.25
CA VAL A 254 -0.20 20.88 -4.67
C VAL A 254 0.43 19.57 -4.21
N THR A 255 1.08 18.87 -5.12
CA THR A 255 1.76 17.60 -4.82
C THR A 255 3.23 17.70 -5.20
N PRO A 256 4.12 16.90 -4.56
CA PRO A 256 5.53 16.89 -4.95
C PRO A 256 5.79 16.41 -6.40
N LYS A 257 4.76 15.88 -7.06
CA LYS A 257 4.83 15.44 -8.45
C LYS A 257 4.36 16.51 -9.43
N SER A 258 3.61 17.51 -8.94
CA SER A 258 3.16 18.65 -9.76
C SER A 258 4.22 19.68 -9.90
#